data_16c5a070386fd8526089595ef5d58e61
#
_entry.id   16c5a070386fd8526089595ef5d58e61
#
_cell.length_a   1.000
_cell.length_b   1.000
_cell.length_c   1.000
_cell.angle_alpha   90.00
_cell.angle_beta   90.00
_cell.angle_gamma   90.00
#
_symmetry.space_group_name_H-M   'P 1'
#
loop_
_entity.id
_entity.type
_entity.pdbx_description
1 polymer ?
#
loop_
_entity_poly.entity_id
_entity_poly.type
_entity_poly.pdbx_seq_one_letter_code
_entity_poly.pdbx_strand_id
1 'polypeptide(L)'
;MDRRKFVSYRISKDFRERFILPFSQIGVNLHVLVGNHDTYFKNTNEVNSVEELIGNRYNNIKIYPEAEEVTFDGLNVLFLPWINATNHASTMSAIEKSKAEMCMGHLEIAGFEMMKGMKNEHGINKSIFAKFDTVFSGHFHHKSDDGHIYYLGSPYEFYWNDCDD
;
A
#
# COMPACT_ATOMS: atom_id res chain seq x y z
N MET A 1 -3.75 -4.36 8.57
CA MET A 1 -4.13 -5.16 9.76
C MET A 1 -3.24 -6.38 9.87
N ASP A 2 -2.77 -6.72 11.06
CA ASP A 2 -1.74 -7.76 11.22
C ASP A 2 -2.25 -9.19 10.97
N ARG A 3 -3.51 -9.48 11.28
CA ARG A 3 -4.10 -10.82 11.09
C ARG A 3 -5.02 -10.86 9.89
N ARG A 4 -4.52 -11.40 8.80
CA ARG A 4 -5.17 -11.49 7.48
C ARG A 4 -6.63 -11.97 7.50
N LYS A 5 -7.00 -12.89 8.37
CA LYS A 5 -8.32 -13.56 8.37
C LYS A 5 -9.25 -13.15 9.51
N PHE A 6 -8.76 -12.41 10.49
CA PHE A 6 -9.54 -12.14 11.70
C PHE A 6 -9.36 -10.71 12.18
N VAL A 7 -10.46 -9.99 12.27
CA VAL A 7 -10.54 -8.71 12.96
C VAL A 7 -11.57 -8.84 14.08
N SER A 8 -11.15 -8.63 15.33
CA SER A 8 -12.10 -8.69 16.44
C SER A 8 -13.05 -7.50 16.39
N TYR A 9 -14.27 -7.66 16.90
CA TYR A 9 -15.24 -6.56 16.99
C TYR A 9 -14.72 -5.35 17.77
N ARG A 10 -13.90 -5.57 18.78
CA ARG A 10 -13.24 -4.49 19.53
C ARG A 10 -12.30 -3.69 18.63
N ILE A 11 -11.41 -4.37 17.91
CA ILE A 11 -10.47 -3.71 16.98
C ILE A 11 -11.22 -2.97 15.88
N SER A 12 -12.26 -3.58 15.30
CA SER A 12 -13.11 -2.95 14.29
C SER A 12 -13.79 -1.68 14.83
N LYS A 13 -14.31 -1.72 16.06
CA LYS A 13 -14.92 -0.57 16.72
C LYS A 13 -13.89 0.52 16.98
N ASP A 14 -12.74 0.18 17.59
CA ASP A 14 -11.68 1.14 17.92
C ASP A 14 -11.12 1.80 16.65
N PHE A 15 -10.89 1.04 15.59
CA PHE A 15 -10.45 1.57 14.29
C PHE A 15 -11.45 2.57 13.72
N ARG A 16 -12.74 2.21 13.72
CA ARG A 16 -13.79 3.11 13.24
C ARG A 16 -13.86 4.40 14.08
N GLU A 17 -13.88 4.30 15.41
CA GLU A 17 -14.10 5.44 16.29
C GLU A 17 -12.88 6.36 16.42
N ARG A 18 -11.67 5.79 16.39
CA ARG A 18 -10.44 6.54 16.62
C ARG A 18 -9.74 7.01 15.35
N PHE A 19 -10.02 6.39 14.22
CA PHE A 19 -9.38 6.72 12.95
C PHE A 19 -10.40 7.14 11.88
N ILE A 20 -11.32 6.26 11.49
CA ILE A 20 -12.19 6.49 10.35
C ILE A 20 -13.17 7.64 10.57
N LEU A 21 -13.88 7.67 11.71
CA LEU A 21 -14.84 8.73 11.98
C LEU A 21 -14.18 10.11 12.08
N PRO A 22 -13.08 10.31 12.83
CA PRO A 22 -12.37 11.58 12.81
C PRO A 22 -11.91 11.98 11.40
N PHE A 23 -11.36 11.03 10.64
CA PHE A 23 -10.90 11.30 9.26
C PHE A 23 -12.05 11.72 8.35
N SER A 24 -13.22 11.08 8.47
CA SER A 24 -14.41 11.42 7.66
C SER A 24 -14.96 12.82 7.93
N GLN A 25 -14.62 13.43 9.08
CA GLN A 25 -15.14 14.73 9.54
C GLN A 25 -14.25 15.92 9.22
N ILE A 26 -12.95 15.71 8.93
CA ILE A 26 -12.00 16.82 8.73
C ILE A 26 -11.94 17.35 7.30
N GLY A 27 -12.75 16.83 6.38
CA GLY A 27 -12.83 17.32 5.00
C GLY A 27 -11.60 17.00 4.11
N VAL A 28 -10.72 16.11 4.56
CA VAL A 28 -9.56 15.63 3.80
C VAL A 28 -9.90 14.31 3.12
N ASN A 29 -9.49 14.14 1.88
CA ASN A 29 -9.63 12.87 1.18
C ASN A 29 -8.55 11.88 1.64
N LEU A 30 -8.97 10.67 2.01
CA LEU A 30 -8.10 9.57 2.38
C LEU A 30 -8.07 8.54 1.23
N HIS A 31 -6.86 8.26 0.75
CA HIS A 31 -6.62 7.24 -0.26
C HIS A 31 -5.94 6.04 0.41
N VAL A 32 -6.53 4.85 0.32
CA VAL A 32 -6.09 3.65 1.04
C VAL A 32 -5.76 2.54 0.05
N LEU A 33 -4.51 2.12 0.03
CA LEU A 33 -4.07 0.94 -0.74
C LEU A 33 -4.32 -0.32 0.08
N VAL A 34 -4.74 -1.38 -0.61
CA VAL A 34 -4.85 -2.72 0.00
C VAL A 34 -3.46 -3.35 0.06
N GLY A 35 -3.00 -3.65 1.27
CA GLY A 35 -1.74 -4.33 1.53
C GLY A 35 -1.90 -5.86 1.64
N ASN A 36 -0.76 -6.58 1.66
CA ASN A 36 -0.75 -8.04 1.75
C ASN A 36 -1.35 -8.60 3.04
N HIS A 37 -1.32 -7.84 4.14
CA HIS A 37 -1.93 -8.21 5.42
C HIS A 37 -3.43 -7.88 5.50
N ASP A 38 -3.96 -7.12 4.55
CA ASP A 38 -5.38 -6.80 4.50
C ASP A 38 -6.20 -7.87 3.77
N THR A 39 -5.58 -8.64 2.87
CA THR A 39 -6.27 -9.64 2.04
C THR A 39 -6.57 -10.92 2.80
N TYR A 40 -7.75 -11.51 2.59
CA TYR A 40 -8.12 -12.82 3.15
C TYR A 40 -7.32 -13.95 2.48
N PHE A 41 -7.26 -13.94 1.15
CA PHE A 41 -6.49 -14.89 0.34
C PHE A 41 -5.15 -14.29 -0.06
N LYS A 42 -4.12 -15.13 -0.21
CA LYS A 42 -2.78 -14.67 -0.61
C LYS A 42 -2.67 -14.28 -2.10
N ASN A 43 -3.57 -14.79 -2.91
CA ASN A 43 -3.51 -14.71 -4.37
C ASN A 43 -4.48 -13.72 -5.00
N THR A 44 -5.30 -13.03 -4.20
CA THR A 44 -6.26 -12.03 -4.69
C THR A 44 -6.53 -10.95 -3.64
N ASN A 45 -6.88 -9.74 -4.09
CA ASN A 45 -7.32 -8.62 -3.25
C ASN A 45 -8.87 -8.55 -3.14
N GLU A 46 -9.61 -9.46 -3.76
CA GLU A 46 -11.07 -9.43 -3.86
C GLU A 46 -11.77 -9.38 -2.50
N VAL A 47 -11.25 -10.12 -1.52
CA VAL A 47 -11.76 -10.08 -0.14
C VAL A 47 -10.67 -9.50 0.75
N ASN A 48 -10.89 -8.28 1.23
CA ASN A 48 -9.93 -7.58 2.06
C ASN A 48 -10.59 -6.81 3.20
N SER A 49 -9.88 -6.69 4.32
CA SER A 49 -10.38 -6.06 5.53
C SER A 49 -10.65 -4.56 5.37
N VAL A 50 -9.98 -3.89 4.44
CA VAL A 50 -10.14 -2.45 4.22
C VAL A 50 -11.53 -2.17 3.65
N GLU A 51 -11.93 -2.89 2.59
CA GLU A 51 -13.27 -2.77 2.01
C GLU A 51 -14.36 -3.24 2.97
N GLU A 52 -14.14 -4.36 3.68
CA GLU A 52 -15.12 -4.87 4.64
C GLU A 52 -15.37 -3.93 5.82
N LEU A 53 -14.34 -3.26 6.33
CA LEU A 53 -14.45 -2.38 7.49
C LEU A 53 -14.84 -0.94 7.15
N ILE A 54 -14.36 -0.42 6.02
CA ILE A 54 -14.62 0.94 5.57
C ILE A 54 -15.71 0.93 4.50
N GLY A 55 -15.49 0.17 3.42
CA GLY A 55 -16.37 0.10 2.26
C GLY A 55 -16.67 1.48 1.67
N ASN A 56 -17.82 1.57 1.00
CA ASN A 56 -18.30 2.82 0.39
C ASN A 56 -19.14 3.68 1.35
N ARG A 57 -18.86 3.61 2.67
CA ARG A 57 -19.65 4.30 3.69
C ARG A 57 -19.25 5.77 3.88
N TYR A 58 -18.11 6.17 3.36
CA TYR A 58 -17.53 7.50 3.56
C TYR A 58 -17.14 8.11 2.22
N ASN A 59 -17.70 9.27 1.89
CA ASN A 59 -17.51 9.91 0.58
C ASN A 59 -16.08 10.44 0.36
N ASN A 60 -15.35 10.68 1.44
CA ASN A 60 -13.97 11.18 1.38
C ASN A 60 -12.92 10.09 1.60
N ILE A 61 -13.29 8.81 1.57
CA ILE A 61 -12.34 7.69 1.67
C ILE A 61 -12.46 6.84 0.42
N LYS A 62 -11.38 6.74 -0.32
CA LYS A 62 -11.28 5.90 -1.51
C LYS A 62 -10.30 4.76 -1.27
N ILE A 63 -10.71 3.54 -1.59
CA ILE A 63 -9.92 2.31 -1.42
C ILE A 63 -9.48 1.83 -2.81
N TYR A 64 -8.26 1.33 -2.89
CA TYR A 64 -7.66 0.82 -4.11
C TYR A 64 -7.31 -0.66 -3.95
N PRO A 65 -8.20 -1.59 -4.30
CA PRO A 65 -7.89 -3.02 -4.36
C PRO A 65 -7.18 -3.42 -5.66
N GLU A 66 -7.29 -2.56 -6.69
CA GLU A 66 -6.65 -2.72 -8.01
C GLU A 66 -5.81 -1.49 -8.37
N ALA A 67 -4.94 -1.63 -9.38
CA ALA A 67 -4.13 -0.52 -9.88
C ALA A 67 -5.01 0.57 -10.50
N GLU A 68 -4.80 1.82 -10.09
CA GLU A 68 -5.58 2.96 -10.59
C GLU A 68 -4.71 4.22 -10.67
N GLU A 69 -4.82 4.96 -11.79
CA GLU A 69 -4.20 6.28 -11.96
C GLU A 69 -5.18 7.38 -11.57
N VAL A 70 -4.75 8.30 -10.71
CA VAL A 70 -5.57 9.42 -10.20
C VAL A 70 -4.81 10.71 -10.37
N THR A 71 -5.52 11.77 -10.75
CA THR A 71 -4.95 13.12 -10.90
C THR A 71 -5.30 13.98 -9.69
N PHE A 72 -4.29 14.62 -9.08
CA PHE A 72 -4.40 15.58 -7.98
C PHE A 72 -3.83 16.92 -8.44
N ASP A 73 -4.68 17.90 -8.69
CA ASP A 73 -4.29 19.25 -9.10
C ASP A 73 -3.26 19.28 -10.25
N GLY A 74 -3.40 18.35 -11.20
CA GLY A 74 -2.51 18.22 -12.35
C GLY A 74 -1.37 17.22 -12.19
N LEU A 75 -1.11 16.70 -10.99
CA LEU A 75 -0.16 15.62 -10.74
C LEU A 75 -0.86 14.26 -10.91
N ASN A 76 -0.36 13.43 -11.82
CA ASN A 76 -0.87 12.08 -11.99
C ASN A 76 -0.09 11.11 -11.10
N VAL A 77 -0.83 10.34 -10.32
CA VAL A 77 -0.29 9.34 -9.40
C VAL A 77 -0.87 7.97 -9.74
N LEU A 78 -0.01 6.99 -9.97
CA LEU A 78 -0.42 5.60 -10.12
C LEU A 78 -0.41 4.93 -8.74
N PHE A 79 -1.58 4.49 -8.27
CA PHE A 79 -1.75 3.70 -7.07
C PHE A 79 -1.68 2.21 -7.36
N LEU A 80 -0.80 1.50 -6.66
CA LEU A 80 -0.57 0.07 -6.81
C LEU A 80 -0.79 -0.65 -5.46
N PRO A 81 -1.91 -1.38 -5.30
CA PRO A 81 -2.11 -2.23 -4.13
C PRO A 81 -1.15 -3.42 -4.14
N TRP A 82 -1.27 -4.30 -3.15
CA TRP A 82 -0.55 -5.56 -3.11
C TRP A 82 -0.69 -6.35 -4.42
N ILE A 83 0.45 -6.64 -5.04
CA ILE A 83 0.52 -7.39 -6.30
C ILE A 83 0.57 -8.88 -5.97
N ASN A 84 -0.34 -9.63 -6.54
CA ASN A 84 -0.51 -11.06 -6.33
C ASN A 84 -0.75 -11.79 -7.66
N ALA A 85 -0.95 -13.11 -7.62
CA ALA A 85 -1.08 -13.92 -8.83
C ALA A 85 -2.27 -13.51 -9.72
N THR A 86 -3.37 -13.04 -9.12
CA THR A 86 -4.58 -12.69 -9.88
C THR A 86 -4.45 -11.35 -10.59
N ASN A 87 -3.85 -10.34 -9.95
CA ASN A 87 -3.75 -8.99 -10.50
C ASN A 87 -2.38 -8.66 -11.15
N HIS A 88 -1.42 -9.60 -11.14
CA HIS A 88 -0.08 -9.35 -11.67
C HIS A 88 -0.10 -8.83 -13.11
N ALA A 89 -0.79 -9.52 -14.01
CA ALA A 89 -0.80 -9.15 -15.43
C ALA A 89 -1.45 -7.78 -15.67
N SER A 90 -2.58 -7.51 -15.02
CA SER A 90 -3.27 -6.21 -15.12
C SER A 90 -2.43 -5.08 -14.53
N THR A 91 -1.75 -5.32 -13.40
CA THR A 91 -0.85 -4.34 -12.76
C THR A 91 0.37 -4.04 -13.62
N MET A 92 1.02 -5.05 -14.21
CA MET A 92 2.14 -4.82 -15.13
C MET A 92 1.70 -4.01 -16.35
N SER A 93 0.52 -4.30 -16.90
CA SER A 93 -0.06 -3.51 -18.01
C SER A 93 -0.39 -2.07 -17.58
N ALA A 94 -0.87 -1.87 -16.36
CA ALA A 94 -1.14 -0.54 -15.81
C ALA A 94 0.16 0.27 -15.67
N ILE A 95 1.23 -0.32 -15.13
CA ILE A 95 2.55 0.31 -15.03
C ILE A 95 3.06 0.70 -16.41
N GLU A 96 3.01 -0.22 -17.38
CA GLU A 96 3.51 0.01 -18.74
C GLU A 96 2.78 1.18 -19.44
N LYS A 97 1.45 1.23 -19.30
CA LYS A 97 0.58 2.22 -19.98
C LYS A 97 0.48 3.55 -19.25
N SER A 98 0.78 3.58 -17.96
CA SER A 98 0.66 4.77 -17.12
C SER A 98 1.48 5.93 -17.70
N LYS A 99 0.93 7.13 -17.55
CA LYS A 99 1.59 8.41 -17.83
C LYS A 99 1.81 9.23 -16.56
N ALA A 100 1.61 8.60 -15.39
CA ALA A 100 1.80 9.25 -14.11
C ALA A 100 3.27 9.62 -13.90
N GLU A 101 3.49 10.74 -13.25
CA GLU A 101 4.80 11.21 -12.80
C GLU A 101 5.24 10.48 -11.51
N MET A 102 4.26 10.07 -10.71
CA MET A 102 4.49 9.44 -9.41
C MET A 102 3.81 8.08 -9.31
N CYS A 103 4.45 7.16 -8.59
CA CYS A 103 3.85 5.88 -8.22
C CYS A 103 3.81 5.75 -6.69
N MET A 104 2.69 5.34 -6.14
CA MET A 104 2.53 4.99 -4.73
C MET A 104 2.00 3.58 -4.61
N GLY A 105 2.69 2.71 -3.84
CA GLY A 105 2.31 1.32 -3.81
C GLY A 105 2.57 0.61 -2.49
N HIS A 106 2.07 -0.63 -2.43
CA HIS A 106 2.41 -1.61 -1.41
C HIS A 106 3.21 -2.73 -2.08
N LEU A 107 4.50 -2.46 -2.32
CA LEU A 107 5.32 -3.18 -3.29
C LEU A 107 6.40 -4.03 -2.61
N GLU A 108 6.71 -5.17 -3.22
CA GLU A 108 7.85 -6.01 -2.86
C GLU A 108 8.89 -5.92 -3.97
N ILE A 109 9.84 -4.97 -3.83
CA ILE A 109 10.85 -4.68 -4.84
C ILE A 109 12.20 -5.30 -4.43
N ALA A 110 12.87 -5.95 -5.38
CA ALA A 110 14.19 -6.52 -5.15
C ALA A 110 15.26 -5.43 -4.92
N GLY A 111 16.19 -5.71 -4.01
CA GLY A 111 17.35 -4.86 -3.70
C GLY A 111 17.16 -3.93 -2.49
N PHE A 112 15.95 -3.80 -1.94
CA PHE A 112 15.66 -3.02 -0.74
C PHE A 112 15.68 -3.87 0.53
N GLU A 113 15.91 -3.25 1.67
CA GLU A 113 15.92 -3.94 2.95
C GLU A 113 14.51 -4.29 3.42
N MET A 114 14.26 -5.60 3.63
CA MET A 114 13.02 -6.07 4.27
C MET A 114 13.13 -6.07 5.80
N MET A 115 14.33 -6.24 6.32
CA MET A 115 14.72 -6.18 7.73
C MET A 115 16.12 -5.60 7.79
N LYS A 116 16.54 -5.09 8.95
CA LYS A 116 17.87 -4.53 9.18
C LYS A 116 18.98 -5.48 8.71
N GLY A 117 19.73 -5.03 7.70
CA GLY A 117 20.83 -5.80 7.10
C GLY A 117 20.41 -6.96 6.19
N MET A 118 19.11 -7.17 5.91
CA MET A 118 18.59 -8.22 5.04
C MET A 118 17.86 -7.62 3.84
N LYS A 119 18.47 -7.72 2.66
CA LYS A 119 17.87 -7.27 1.40
C LYS A 119 16.95 -8.33 0.80
N ASN A 120 15.87 -7.89 0.21
CA ASN A 120 15.00 -8.73 -0.60
C ASN A 120 15.64 -9.00 -1.97
N GLU A 121 15.90 -10.27 -2.28
CA GLU A 121 16.50 -10.69 -3.55
C GLU A 121 15.47 -11.16 -4.59
N HIS A 122 14.22 -11.41 -4.16
CA HIS A 122 13.20 -12.11 -4.97
C HIS A 122 12.01 -11.24 -5.38
N GLY A 123 12.05 -9.94 -5.09
CA GLY A 123 10.98 -9.02 -5.42
C GLY A 123 10.89 -8.63 -6.90
N ILE A 124 9.99 -7.74 -7.20
CA ILE A 124 9.80 -7.14 -8.52
C ILE A 124 11.07 -6.38 -8.92
N ASN A 125 11.49 -6.51 -10.18
CA ASN A 125 12.62 -5.77 -10.68
C ASN A 125 12.32 -4.26 -10.70
N LYS A 126 13.16 -3.46 -10.05
CA LYS A 126 12.98 -2.01 -9.94
C LYS A 126 12.98 -1.27 -11.29
N SER A 127 13.56 -1.86 -12.34
CA SER A 127 13.62 -1.23 -13.65
C SER A 127 12.26 -0.89 -14.26
N ILE A 128 11.19 -1.60 -13.89
CA ILE A 128 9.83 -1.31 -14.39
C ILE A 128 9.29 0.03 -13.89
N PHE A 129 9.86 0.54 -12.80
CA PHE A 129 9.48 1.82 -12.20
C PHE A 129 10.30 3.01 -12.70
N ALA A 130 11.32 2.78 -13.56
CA ALA A 130 12.25 3.82 -14.04
C ALA A 130 11.59 4.99 -14.79
N LYS A 131 10.36 4.81 -15.25
CA LYS A 131 9.59 5.84 -15.96
C LYS A 131 8.93 6.89 -15.05
N PHE A 132 8.76 6.59 -13.77
CA PHE A 132 8.20 7.53 -12.79
C PHE A 132 9.31 8.43 -12.25
N ASP A 133 8.99 9.67 -11.93
CA ASP A 133 9.95 10.60 -11.30
C ASP A 133 10.25 10.18 -9.85
N THR A 134 9.26 9.63 -9.17
CA THR A 134 9.38 9.19 -7.78
C THR A 134 8.43 8.01 -7.50
N VAL A 135 8.91 7.05 -6.71
CA VAL A 135 8.10 5.92 -6.24
C VAL A 135 8.14 5.87 -4.72
N PHE A 136 6.95 5.86 -4.10
CA PHE A 136 6.80 5.59 -2.67
C PHE A 136 6.19 4.23 -2.43
N SER A 137 6.74 3.48 -1.49
CA SER A 137 6.21 2.16 -1.14
C SER A 137 6.10 1.96 0.37
N GLY A 138 5.03 1.29 0.77
CA GLY A 138 4.94 0.56 2.02
C GLY A 138 5.49 -0.85 1.87
N HIS A 139 5.03 -1.79 2.70
CA HIS A 139 5.36 -3.20 2.78
C HIS A 139 6.58 -3.49 3.68
N PHE A 140 7.77 -2.98 3.36
CA PHE A 140 8.92 -3.14 4.24
C PHE A 140 8.85 -2.14 5.40
N HIS A 141 9.17 -2.61 6.62
CA HIS A 141 9.04 -1.81 7.85
C HIS A 141 10.20 -0.84 8.02
N HIS A 142 11.38 -1.15 7.47
CA HIS A 142 12.53 -0.28 7.49
C HIS A 142 12.46 0.79 6.41
N LYS A 143 12.88 2.01 6.75
CA LYS A 143 13.11 3.06 5.78
C LYS A 143 14.32 2.73 4.95
N SER A 144 14.17 2.76 3.64
CA SER A 144 15.28 2.61 2.71
C SER A 144 14.96 3.26 1.38
N ASP A 145 15.96 3.76 0.69
CA ASP A 145 15.78 4.37 -0.63
C ASP A 145 17.03 4.20 -1.50
N ASP A 146 16.86 4.46 -2.77
CA ASP A 146 17.96 4.55 -3.73
C ASP A 146 18.00 5.93 -4.46
N GLY A 147 17.31 6.93 -3.91
CA GLY A 147 17.16 8.26 -4.47
C GLY A 147 16.02 8.39 -5.49
N HIS A 148 15.37 7.29 -5.85
CA HIS A 148 14.24 7.25 -6.78
C HIS A 148 13.03 6.50 -6.18
N ILE A 149 13.27 5.35 -5.54
CA ILE A 149 12.28 4.53 -4.85
C ILE A 149 12.49 4.68 -3.35
N TYR A 150 11.42 5.03 -2.63
CA TYR A 150 11.44 5.29 -1.20
C TYR A 150 10.50 4.34 -0.47
N TYR A 151 11.04 3.45 0.35
CA TYR A 151 10.28 2.71 1.35
C TYR A 151 10.09 3.58 2.58
N LEU A 152 8.84 3.87 2.93
CA LEU A 152 8.49 4.82 3.99
C LEU A 152 8.70 4.26 5.40
N GLY A 153 8.82 2.94 5.51
CA GLY A 153 8.87 2.24 6.78
C GLY A 153 7.51 2.18 7.48
N SER A 154 7.49 1.55 8.64
CA SER A 154 6.31 1.54 9.51
C SER A 154 6.25 2.81 10.37
N PRO A 155 5.05 3.35 10.69
CA PRO A 155 4.91 4.54 11.53
C PRO A 155 5.23 4.30 13.02
N TYR A 156 5.38 3.04 13.43
CA TYR A 156 5.75 2.57 14.76
C TYR A 156 6.24 1.12 14.67
N GLU A 157 6.95 0.66 15.69
CA GLU A 157 7.53 -0.68 15.74
C GLU A 157 6.43 -1.74 15.86
N PHE A 158 6.39 -2.68 14.93
CA PHE A 158 5.51 -3.86 14.97
C PHE A 158 6.20 -5.07 15.62
N TYR A 159 7.52 -5.15 15.43
CA TYR A 159 8.36 -6.26 15.87
C TYR A 159 9.63 -5.74 16.52
N TRP A 160 10.29 -6.59 17.30
CA TRP A 160 11.58 -6.27 17.94
C TRP A 160 12.67 -5.86 16.92
N ASN A 161 12.57 -6.35 15.68
CA ASN A 161 13.51 -5.98 14.62
C ASN A 161 13.28 -4.57 14.05
N ASP A 162 12.15 -3.96 14.36
CA ASP A 162 11.84 -2.60 13.92
C ASP A 162 12.37 -1.55 14.91
N CYS A 163 12.92 -1.99 16.07
CA CYS A 163 13.49 -1.09 17.07
C CYS A 163 14.84 -0.53 16.60
N ASP A 164 15.12 0.72 16.93
CA ASP A 164 16.40 1.42 16.66
C ASP A 164 16.64 1.77 15.16
N ASP A 165 15.60 2.14 14.41
CA ASP A 165 15.71 2.73 13.07
C ASP A 165 15.48 4.24 13.06
#